data_88d8a0c9ae600b67fd3fd51fbed18598
#
_entry.id   88d8a0c9ae600b67fd3fd51fbed18598
#
_cell.length_a   1.000
_cell.length_b   1.000
_cell.length_c   1.000
_cell.angle_alpha   90.00
_cell.angle_beta   90.00
_cell.angle_gamma   90.00
#
_symmetry.space_group_name_H-M   'P 1'
#
loop_
_entity.id
_entity.type
_entity.pdbx_description
1 polymer ?
#
loop_
_entity_poly.entity_id
_entity_poly.type
_entity_poly.pdbx_seq_one_letter_code
_entity_poly.pdbx_strand_id
1 'polypeptide(L)'
;MLPDILRRSGRLPVVPAGHDQVLVANCIAVAPPDHHVLVVDGRLVLDRGPRENGCRPAADPLFRSAARARDSGVIGVVLSGSLDDGVSGLRAIKEAGGIAVVQDPKDALTPSMPATALAHVPVDHVVPADAIAPLLLRLAQQLRGNAMHVTDTRHPNPIGEQRNPSNMPGEPTPLTCPDCGGVIWEQADGDLARFRCHVGHSFSAESMLELQSDSVETALWTALRVLEERADLLRRLAGRQHGRGNKLSAGNFERRAAEVADRAEILRSALDRGGAAADEVKLTP
;
A
#
# COMPACT_ATOMS: atom_id res chain seq x y z
N MET A 1 18.71 -4.31 -7.13
CA MET A 1 17.77 -5.29 -7.75
C MET A 1 16.93 -4.69 -8.87
N LEU A 2 15.84 -3.90 -8.64
CA LEU A 2 15.05 -3.30 -9.72
C LEU A 2 15.86 -2.38 -10.63
N PRO A 3 16.69 -1.46 -10.12
CA PRO A 3 17.55 -0.65 -10.98
C PRO A 3 18.48 -1.47 -11.90
N ASP A 4 18.98 -2.60 -11.43
CA ASP A 4 19.86 -3.46 -12.23
C ASP A 4 19.12 -4.21 -13.33
N ILE A 5 17.88 -4.63 -13.07
CA ILE A 5 17.00 -5.25 -14.07
C ILE A 5 16.69 -4.22 -15.17
N LEU A 6 16.24 -3.03 -14.80
CA LEU A 6 15.90 -1.98 -15.76
C LEU A 6 17.11 -1.53 -16.59
N ARG A 7 18.31 -1.48 -15.97
CA ARG A 7 19.57 -1.12 -16.64
C ARG A 7 19.96 -2.15 -17.70
N ARG A 8 19.64 -3.42 -17.48
CA ARG A 8 19.91 -4.51 -18.45
C ARG A 8 18.89 -4.56 -19.58
N SER A 9 17.66 -4.12 -19.32
CA SER A 9 16.54 -4.24 -20.27
C SER A 9 16.37 -2.99 -21.17
N GLY A 10 16.92 -1.85 -20.76
CA GLY A 10 16.68 -0.56 -21.42
C GLY A 10 17.95 0.14 -21.92
N ARG A 11 17.73 1.20 -22.72
CA ARG A 11 18.82 2.07 -23.22
C ARG A 11 19.04 3.32 -22.37
N LEU A 12 18.09 3.66 -21.51
CA LEU A 12 18.19 4.84 -20.64
C LEU A 12 19.04 4.55 -19.41
N PRO A 13 19.82 5.52 -18.93
CA PRO A 13 20.45 5.45 -17.63
C PRO A 13 19.41 5.19 -16.52
N VAL A 14 19.71 4.27 -15.62
CA VAL A 14 18.86 3.96 -14.46
C VAL A 14 19.64 4.21 -13.19
N VAL A 15 19.10 5.03 -12.31
CA VAL A 15 19.73 5.39 -11.03
C VAL A 15 18.73 5.19 -9.88
N PRO A 16 19.18 4.82 -8.68
CA PRO A 16 18.36 5.00 -7.48
C PRO A 16 18.04 6.50 -7.31
N ALA A 17 16.81 6.85 -6.96
CA ALA A 17 16.48 8.22 -6.63
C ALA A 17 17.26 8.67 -5.38
N GLY A 18 17.90 9.82 -5.46
CA GLY A 18 18.62 10.47 -4.35
C GLY A 18 17.81 11.59 -3.73
N HIS A 19 18.12 11.94 -2.47
CA HIS A 19 17.53 13.12 -1.83
C HIS A 19 18.10 14.40 -2.44
N ASP A 20 17.22 15.37 -2.75
CA ASP A 20 17.56 16.65 -3.41
C ASP A 20 18.19 16.47 -4.81
N GLN A 21 17.91 15.36 -5.48
CA GLN A 21 18.44 15.08 -6.80
C GLN A 21 17.67 15.85 -7.87
N VAL A 22 18.38 16.56 -8.74
CA VAL A 22 17.78 17.24 -9.90
C VAL A 22 17.18 16.22 -10.85
N LEU A 23 15.97 16.52 -11.35
CA LEU A 23 15.35 15.73 -12.43
C LEU A 23 16.14 15.91 -13.72
N VAL A 24 16.70 14.81 -14.22
CA VAL A 24 17.49 14.78 -15.45
C VAL A 24 16.70 14.15 -16.58
N ALA A 25 16.66 14.81 -17.75
CA ALA A 25 15.99 14.27 -18.92
C ALA A 25 16.65 12.95 -19.37
N ASN A 26 15.85 12.05 -19.96
CA ASN A 26 16.27 10.75 -20.44
C ASN A 26 16.97 9.88 -19.37
N CYS A 27 16.53 9.96 -18.15
CA CYS A 27 17.01 9.16 -17.03
C CYS A 27 15.84 8.53 -16.29
N ILE A 28 15.99 7.28 -15.84
CA ILE A 28 15.03 6.58 -14.99
C ILE A 28 15.54 6.66 -13.55
N ALA A 29 14.78 7.32 -12.68
CA ALA A 29 15.02 7.32 -11.24
C ALA A 29 14.09 6.32 -10.56
N VAL A 30 14.65 5.39 -9.81
CA VAL A 30 13.90 4.33 -9.11
C VAL A 30 13.83 4.65 -7.64
N ALA A 31 12.62 4.64 -7.07
CA ALA A 31 12.40 4.85 -5.65
C ALA A 31 13.18 3.81 -4.81
N PRO A 32 13.99 4.23 -3.83
CA PRO A 32 14.68 3.31 -2.95
C PRO A 32 13.70 2.70 -1.93
N PRO A 33 13.99 1.50 -1.39
CA PRO A 33 13.19 0.93 -0.31
C PRO A 33 13.03 1.89 0.88
N ASP A 34 11.89 1.80 1.54
CA ASP A 34 11.57 2.53 2.78
C ASP A 34 11.60 4.07 2.66
N HIS A 35 11.45 4.60 1.45
CA HIS A 35 11.31 6.04 1.20
C HIS A 35 10.26 6.30 0.12
N HIS A 36 9.36 7.26 0.37
CA HIS A 36 8.60 7.88 -0.70
C HIS A 36 9.51 8.78 -1.53
N VAL A 37 9.22 8.90 -2.81
CA VAL A 37 9.85 9.86 -3.71
C VAL A 37 8.84 10.95 -4.02
N LEU A 38 9.21 12.19 -3.81
CA LEU A 38 8.40 13.37 -4.12
C LEU A 38 9.09 14.20 -5.19
N VAL A 39 8.30 14.89 -6.01
CA VAL A 39 8.79 15.90 -6.95
C VAL A 39 8.53 17.28 -6.35
N VAL A 40 9.60 18.06 -6.14
CA VAL A 40 9.56 19.38 -5.52
C VAL A 40 10.52 20.29 -6.27
N ASP A 41 10.05 21.39 -6.80
CA ASP A 41 10.85 22.42 -7.51
C ASP A 41 11.83 21.82 -8.54
N GLY A 42 11.39 20.82 -9.29
CA GLY A 42 12.22 20.14 -10.29
C GLY A 42 13.27 19.17 -9.74
N ARG A 43 13.16 18.81 -8.47
CA ARG A 43 14.05 17.86 -7.79
C ARG A 43 13.28 16.66 -7.25
N LEU A 44 13.97 15.56 -7.05
CA LEU A 44 13.48 14.40 -6.30
C LEU A 44 13.86 14.56 -4.82
N VAL A 45 12.87 14.43 -3.96
CA VAL A 45 13.03 14.48 -2.52
C VAL A 45 12.64 13.13 -1.94
N LEU A 46 13.54 12.52 -1.16
CA LEU A 46 13.24 11.29 -0.42
C LEU A 46 12.58 11.64 0.91
N ASP A 47 11.42 11.03 1.19
CA ASP A 47 10.67 11.23 2.42
C ASP A 47 10.45 9.90 3.14
N ARG A 48 10.74 9.87 4.44
CA ARG A 48 10.43 8.75 5.35
C ARG A 48 9.14 8.99 6.14
N GLY A 49 8.25 9.78 5.58
CA GLY A 49 6.92 9.98 6.13
C GLY A 49 6.14 8.67 6.34
N PRO A 50 4.94 8.75 6.93
CA PRO A 50 4.07 7.60 7.15
C PRO A 50 3.80 6.83 5.87
N ARG A 51 3.57 5.51 6.00
CA ARG A 51 3.18 4.67 4.89
C ARG A 51 1.85 5.11 4.31
N GLU A 52 1.69 4.94 3.02
CA GLU A 52 0.41 5.06 2.32
C GLU A 52 0.04 3.71 1.72
N ASN A 53 -1.19 3.29 1.91
CA ASN A 53 -1.70 1.98 1.51
C ASN A 53 -0.82 0.81 2.02
N GLY A 54 -0.29 0.96 3.26
CA GLY A 54 0.64 0.01 3.86
C GLY A 54 2.05 -0.01 3.23
N CYS A 55 2.32 0.77 2.17
CA CYS A 55 3.55 0.73 1.38
C CYS A 55 4.44 1.96 1.60
N ARG A 56 5.75 1.75 1.46
CA ARG A 56 6.77 2.79 1.31
C ARG A 56 7.98 2.22 0.57
N PRO A 57 8.23 2.62 -0.71
CA PRO A 57 7.50 3.65 -1.46
C PRO A 57 6.07 3.27 -1.82
N ALA A 58 5.21 4.30 -1.98
CA ALA A 58 3.89 4.23 -2.60
C ALA A 58 3.87 5.15 -3.83
N ALA A 59 3.01 4.86 -4.80
CA ALA A 59 2.90 5.65 -6.03
C ALA A 59 2.14 6.96 -5.81
N ASP A 60 1.14 6.96 -4.94
CA ASP A 60 0.29 8.11 -4.67
C ASP A 60 1.05 9.39 -4.24
N PRO A 61 2.01 9.36 -3.30
CA PRO A 61 2.80 10.53 -2.94
C PRO A 61 3.60 11.10 -4.11
N LEU A 62 4.18 10.22 -4.94
CA LEU A 62 4.93 10.63 -6.13
C LEU A 62 4.01 11.32 -7.13
N PHE A 63 2.88 10.74 -7.46
CA PHE A 63 1.94 11.27 -8.45
C PHE A 63 1.36 12.60 -8.01
N ARG A 64 0.90 12.71 -6.76
CA ARG A 64 0.37 13.96 -6.20
C ARG A 64 1.41 15.09 -6.17
N SER A 65 2.65 14.77 -5.81
CA SER A 65 3.72 15.77 -5.80
C SER A 65 4.13 16.18 -7.22
N ALA A 66 4.19 15.23 -8.16
CA ALA A 66 4.48 15.51 -9.56
C ALA A 66 3.41 16.39 -10.21
N ALA A 67 2.12 16.09 -9.96
CA ALA A 67 0.99 16.88 -10.43
C ALA A 67 1.11 18.35 -9.99
N ARG A 68 1.41 18.57 -8.70
CA ARG A 68 1.60 19.93 -8.17
C ARG A 68 2.83 20.66 -8.71
N ALA A 69 3.92 19.92 -9.00
CA ALA A 69 5.18 20.51 -9.43
C ALA A 69 5.23 20.87 -10.93
N ARG A 70 4.39 20.24 -11.75
CA ARG A 70 4.49 20.31 -13.22
C ARG A 70 3.17 20.53 -13.94
N ASP A 71 2.07 20.68 -13.24
CA ASP A 71 0.73 20.87 -13.83
C ASP A 71 0.45 19.86 -14.98
N SER A 72 0.12 20.35 -16.17
CA SER A 72 -0.18 19.52 -17.35
C SER A 72 1.01 18.76 -17.95
N GLY A 73 2.23 18.96 -17.46
CA GLY A 73 3.46 18.34 -17.99
C GLY A 73 3.75 16.93 -17.46
N VAL A 74 2.79 16.25 -16.79
CA VAL A 74 2.97 14.94 -16.18
C VAL A 74 2.19 13.86 -16.93
N ILE A 75 2.84 12.72 -17.14
CA ILE A 75 2.19 11.48 -17.59
C ILE A 75 2.25 10.49 -16.44
N GLY A 76 1.10 10.17 -15.83
CA GLY A 76 0.99 9.11 -14.83
C GLY A 76 0.72 7.78 -15.51
N VAL A 77 1.40 6.71 -15.04
CA VAL A 77 1.23 5.37 -15.59
C VAL A 77 0.96 4.39 -14.47
N VAL A 78 -0.19 3.71 -14.50
CA VAL A 78 -0.52 2.62 -13.60
C VAL A 78 -0.39 1.29 -14.33
N LEU A 79 0.39 0.39 -13.76
CA LEU A 79 0.66 -0.94 -14.30
C LEU A 79 -0.02 -2.03 -13.47
N SER A 80 0.20 -3.29 -13.84
CA SER A 80 -0.17 -4.47 -13.07
C SER A 80 0.23 -4.34 -11.59
N GLY A 81 -0.71 -4.60 -10.71
CA GLY A 81 -0.52 -4.49 -9.26
C GLY A 81 -1.79 -4.85 -8.49
N SER A 82 -1.63 -5.10 -7.19
CA SER A 82 -2.72 -5.37 -6.25
C SER A 82 -3.26 -4.08 -5.67
N LEU A 83 -4.52 -4.09 -5.26
CA LEU A 83 -5.22 -2.98 -4.61
C LEU A 83 -5.31 -1.75 -5.54
N ASP A 84 -4.97 -0.58 -5.05
CA ASP A 84 -5.28 0.69 -5.69
C ASP A 84 -4.21 1.80 -5.50
N ASP A 85 -2.97 1.43 -5.14
CA ASP A 85 -1.89 2.42 -5.02
C ASP A 85 -1.65 3.16 -6.35
N GLY A 86 -1.60 4.46 -6.29
CA GLY A 86 -1.46 5.34 -7.46
C GLY A 86 -2.78 5.83 -8.05
N VAL A 87 -3.95 5.33 -7.64
CA VAL A 87 -5.26 5.74 -8.19
C VAL A 87 -5.59 7.19 -7.79
N SER A 88 -5.47 7.52 -6.50
CA SER A 88 -5.66 8.89 -6.01
C SER A 88 -4.64 9.86 -6.62
N GLY A 89 -3.39 9.44 -6.72
CA GLY A 89 -2.34 10.22 -7.36
C GLY A 89 -2.56 10.42 -8.87
N LEU A 90 -3.04 9.39 -9.57
CA LEU A 90 -3.36 9.50 -11.00
C LEU A 90 -4.52 10.47 -11.26
N ARG A 91 -5.52 10.48 -10.36
CA ARG A 91 -6.60 11.49 -10.39
C ARG A 91 -6.02 12.89 -10.21
N ALA A 92 -5.16 13.11 -9.25
CA ALA A 92 -4.51 14.42 -9.05
C ALA A 92 -3.74 14.88 -10.30
N ILE A 93 -3.09 13.96 -11.03
CA ILE A 93 -2.45 14.24 -12.32
C ILE A 93 -3.50 14.70 -13.34
N LYS A 94 -4.66 14.05 -13.42
CA LYS A 94 -5.73 14.45 -14.33
C LYS A 94 -6.32 15.80 -13.98
N GLU A 95 -6.56 16.06 -12.71
CA GLU A 95 -7.08 17.36 -12.22
C GLU A 95 -6.10 18.52 -12.54
N ALA A 96 -4.79 18.25 -12.52
CA ALA A 96 -3.77 19.19 -12.94
C ALA A 96 -3.60 19.30 -14.47
N GLY A 97 -4.43 18.61 -15.26
CA GLY A 97 -4.37 18.64 -16.74
C GLY A 97 -3.32 17.72 -17.35
N GLY A 98 -2.74 16.82 -16.58
CA GLY A 98 -1.81 15.80 -17.04
C GLY A 98 -2.50 14.63 -17.77
N ILE A 99 -1.72 13.66 -18.18
CA ILE A 99 -2.17 12.50 -18.96
C ILE A 99 -2.12 11.24 -18.08
N ALA A 100 -3.23 10.49 -18.08
CA ALA A 100 -3.34 9.20 -17.40
C ALA A 100 -3.27 8.04 -18.40
N VAL A 101 -2.34 7.13 -18.13
CA VAL A 101 -2.14 5.89 -18.91
C VAL A 101 -2.30 4.70 -17.95
N VAL A 102 -3.07 3.71 -18.36
CA VAL A 102 -3.30 2.50 -17.57
C VAL A 102 -3.02 1.28 -18.43
N GLN A 103 -2.31 0.30 -17.87
CA GLN A 103 -2.18 -1.00 -18.52
C GLN A 103 -3.55 -1.66 -18.65
N ASP A 104 -3.84 -2.26 -19.80
CA ASP A 104 -5.08 -3.02 -19.99
C ASP A 104 -5.21 -4.11 -18.89
N PRO A 105 -6.28 -4.11 -18.08
CA PRO A 105 -6.48 -5.13 -17.06
C PRO A 105 -6.47 -6.57 -17.61
N LYS A 106 -6.83 -6.77 -18.89
CA LYS A 106 -6.79 -8.08 -19.56
C LYS A 106 -5.37 -8.55 -19.87
N ASP A 107 -4.42 -7.62 -19.98
CA ASP A 107 -3.01 -7.88 -20.20
C ASP A 107 -2.22 -7.94 -18.88
N ALA A 108 -2.78 -7.39 -17.80
CA ALA A 108 -2.12 -7.29 -16.50
C ALA A 108 -2.11 -8.64 -15.77
N LEU A 109 -0.94 -9.04 -15.24
CA LEU A 109 -0.80 -10.24 -14.40
C LEU A 109 -1.66 -10.13 -13.13
N THR A 110 -1.72 -8.94 -12.54
CA THR A 110 -2.57 -8.62 -11.39
C THR A 110 -3.43 -7.41 -11.81
N PRO A 111 -4.70 -7.62 -12.17
CA PRO A 111 -5.52 -6.60 -12.81
C PRO A 111 -6.18 -5.60 -11.87
N SER A 112 -6.16 -5.81 -10.52
CA SER A 112 -6.96 -5.00 -9.60
C SER A 112 -6.57 -3.51 -9.63
N MET A 113 -5.29 -3.19 -9.54
CA MET A 113 -4.82 -1.80 -9.56
C MET A 113 -5.18 -1.05 -10.87
N PRO A 114 -4.92 -1.59 -12.09
CA PRO A 114 -5.40 -0.96 -13.31
C PRO A 114 -6.93 -0.92 -13.42
N ALA A 115 -7.66 -1.94 -12.97
CA ALA A 115 -9.12 -1.94 -12.99
C ALA A 115 -9.71 -0.85 -12.07
N THR A 116 -9.18 -0.70 -10.85
CA THR A 116 -9.58 0.36 -9.92
C THR A 116 -9.26 1.75 -10.49
N ALA A 117 -8.10 1.91 -11.14
CA ALA A 117 -7.78 3.17 -11.81
C ALA A 117 -8.81 3.52 -12.91
N LEU A 118 -9.24 2.56 -13.71
CA LEU A 118 -10.27 2.77 -14.74
C LEU A 118 -11.66 3.09 -14.17
N ALA A 119 -11.99 2.55 -13.01
CA ALA A 119 -13.28 2.82 -12.36
C ALA A 119 -13.38 4.24 -11.79
N HIS A 120 -12.26 4.84 -11.36
CA HIS A 120 -12.26 6.08 -10.57
C HIS A 120 -11.52 7.26 -11.22
N VAL A 121 -10.82 7.06 -12.33
CA VAL A 121 -10.05 8.12 -13.00
C VAL A 121 -10.47 8.23 -14.46
N PRO A 122 -10.68 9.44 -15.00
CA PRO A 122 -10.88 9.64 -16.45
C PRO A 122 -9.58 9.39 -17.21
N VAL A 123 -9.28 8.11 -17.47
CA VAL A 123 -8.04 7.64 -18.11
C VAL A 123 -8.02 8.02 -19.58
N ASP A 124 -6.89 8.55 -20.08
CA ASP A 124 -6.74 8.94 -21.49
C ASP A 124 -6.38 7.76 -22.38
N HIS A 125 -5.59 6.82 -21.87
CA HIS A 125 -5.11 5.67 -22.66
C HIS A 125 -5.11 4.39 -21.84
N VAL A 126 -5.70 3.33 -22.42
CA VAL A 126 -5.67 1.96 -21.91
C VAL A 126 -4.98 1.10 -22.97
N VAL A 127 -3.83 0.55 -22.63
CA VAL A 127 -3.00 -0.17 -23.62
C VAL A 127 -2.28 -1.36 -22.95
N PRO A 128 -1.97 -2.43 -23.69
CA PRO A 128 -1.14 -3.52 -23.18
C PRO A 128 0.29 -3.03 -22.87
N ALA A 129 1.00 -3.79 -22.02
CA ALA A 129 2.32 -3.39 -21.51
C ALA A 129 3.34 -3.06 -22.60
N ASP A 130 3.35 -3.82 -23.71
CA ASP A 130 4.26 -3.63 -24.84
C ASP A 130 3.99 -2.34 -25.65
N ALA A 131 2.75 -1.84 -25.63
CA ALA A 131 2.36 -0.60 -26.29
C ALA A 131 2.61 0.66 -25.44
N ILE A 132 2.90 0.53 -24.14
CA ILE A 132 3.10 1.67 -23.23
C ILE A 132 4.33 2.49 -23.64
N ALA A 133 5.48 1.86 -23.87
CA ALA A 133 6.70 2.60 -24.20
C ALA A 133 6.61 3.39 -25.53
N PRO A 134 6.09 2.84 -26.64
CA PRO A 134 5.81 3.62 -27.86
C PRO A 134 4.83 4.77 -27.62
N LEU A 135 3.79 4.56 -26.82
CA LEU A 135 2.83 5.59 -26.44
C LEU A 135 3.49 6.74 -25.71
N LEU A 136 4.27 6.43 -24.66
CA LEU A 136 4.97 7.43 -23.84
C LEU A 136 5.92 8.31 -24.67
N LEU A 137 6.62 7.72 -25.65
CA LEU A 137 7.49 8.47 -26.56
C LEU A 137 6.70 9.50 -27.38
N ARG A 138 5.53 9.13 -27.91
CA ARG A 138 4.66 10.05 -28.66
C ARG A 138 4.13 11.16 -27.76
N LEU A 139 3.60 10.80 -26.58
CA LEU A 139 3.05 11.76 -25.63
C LEU A 139 4.12 12.76 -25.12
N ALA A 140 5.32 12.27 -24.84
CA ALA A 140 6.43 13.13 -24.41
C ALA A 140 6.86 14.13 -25.51
N GLN A 141 6.77 13.75 -26.77
CA GLN A 141 7.01 14.65 -27.91
C GLN A 141 5.93 15.73 -28.01
N GLN A 142 4.67 15.37 -27.83
CA GLN A 142 3.54 16.31 -27.84
C GLN A 142 3.64 17.33 -26.70
N LEU A 143 3.95 16.89 -25.49
CA LEU A 143 4.11 17.76 -24.32
C LEU A 143 5.27 18.75 -24.52
N ARG A 144 6.37 18.35 -25.16
CA ARG A 144 7.49 19.26 -25.47
C ARG A 144 7.08 20.35 -26.46
N GLY A 145 6.21 20.04 -27.42
CA GLY A 145 5.70 21.02 -28.38
C GLY A 145 4.80 22.08 -27.74
N ASN A 146 4.08 21.71 -26.68
CA ASN A 146 3.14 22.60 -25.96
C ASN A 146 3.81 23.41 -24.84
N ALA A 147 5.00 23.02 -24.38
CA ALA A 147 5.69 23.64 -23.23
C ALA A 147 6.19 25.10 -23.47
N MET A 148 5.98 25.70 -24.63
CA MET A 148 6.33 27.11 -24.89
C MET A 148 5.42 28.15 -24.22
N HIS A 149 4.41 27.73 -23.42
CA HIS A 149 3.42 28.64 -22.79
C HIS A 149 3.08 28.29 -21.32
N VAL A 150 4.03 27.82 -20.55
CA VAL A 150 3.79 27.57 -19.11
C VAL A 150 4.17 28.80 -18.30
N THR A 151 3.17 29.51 -17.79
CA THR A 151 3.32 30.52 -16.74
C THR A 151 3.68 29.83 -15.43
N ASP A 152 4.76 30.31 -14.77
CA ASP A 152 5.25 29.88 -13.47
C ASP A 152 4.19 30.15 -12.36
N THR A 153 3.24 29.25 -12.18
CA THR A 153 2.32 29.27 -11.05
C THR A 153 2.90 28.40 -9.94
N ARG A 154 3.67 29.02 -9.04
CA ARG A 154 4.18 28.36 -7.83
C ARG A 154 3.03 28.07 -6.89
N HIS A 155 2.60 26.83 -6.82
CA HIS A 155 1.75 26.37 -5.72
C HIS A 155 2.60 26.16 -4.47
N PRO A 156 2.16 26.64 -3.28
CA PRO A 156 2.88 26.44 -2.04
C PRO A 156 3.06 24.95 -1.77
N ASN A 157 4.31 24.58 -1.51
CA ASN A 157 4.74 23.20 -1.27
C ASN A 157 4.24 22.73 0.11
N PRO A 158 3.45 21.67 0.21
CA PRO A 158 2.99 21.14 1.50
C PRO A 158 3.96 20.16 2.17
N ILE A 159 5.27 20.20 1.80
CA ILE A 159 6.27 19.53 2.62
C ILE A 159 6.37 20.34 3.91
N GLY A 160 5.63 19.93 4.93
CA GLY A 160 5.66 20.57 6.23
C GLY A 160 4.38 21.30 6.65
N GLU A 161 3.21 21.03 6.07
CA GLU A 161 1.99 21.30 6.83
C GLU A 161 2.14 20.60 8.18
N GLN A 162 2.39 21.43 9.20
CA GLN A 162 2.48 20.96 10.58
C GLN A 162 1.22 20.16 10.85
N ARG A 163 1.40 18.84 10.98
CA ARG A 163 0.33 17.90 11.30
C ARG A 163 -0.16 18.25 12.71
N ASN A 164 -1.07 19.21 12.79
CA ASN A 164 -1.72 19.52 14.06
C ASN A 164 -2.81 18.47 14.28
N PRO A 165 -2.66 17.58 15.28
CA PRO A 165 -3.66 16.56 15.57
C PRO A 165 -5.06 17.12 15.84
N SER A 166 -5.13 18.39 16.26
CA SER A 166 -6.38 19.09 16.55
C SER A 166 -7.10 19.60 15.30
N ASN A 167 -6.52 19.50 14.12
CA ASN A 167 -7.08 20.01 12.86
C ASN A 167 -7.01 18.95 11.75
N MET A 168 -7.34 17.70 12.08
CA MET A 168 -7.46 16.64 11.08
C MET A 168 -8.70 16.90 10.24
N PRO A 169 -8.56 17.01 8.90
CA PRO A 169 -9.72 17.12 8.03
C PRO A 169 -10.49 15.79 8.03
N GLY A 170 -11.81 15.85 8.02
CA GLY A 170 -12.69 14.69 8.00
C GLY A 170 -13.30 14.35 9.35
N GLU A 171 -14.04 13.26 9.42
CA GLU A 171 -14.74 12.79 10.62
C GLU A 171 -14.02 11.59 11.24
N PRO A 172 -13.93 11.54 12.59
CA PRO A 172 -13.36 10.39 13.27
C PRO A 172 -14.26 9.17 13.08
N THR A 173 -13.64 8.03 12.80
CA THR A 173 -14.32 6.74 12.63
C THR A 173 -14.07 5.82 13.83
N PRO A 174 -14.88 4.75 14.03
CA PRO A 174 -14.58 3.71 15.01
C PRO A 174 -13.40 2.81 14.62
N LEU A 175 -12.77 3.05 13.47
CA LEU A 175 -11.67 2.25 12.96
C LEU A 175 -10.35 2.64 13.61
N THR A 176 -9.44 1.67 13.71
CA THR A 176 -8.07 1.87 14.17
C THR A 176 -7.07 1.67 13.03
N CYS A 177 -5.99 2.44 13.05
CA CYS A 177 -4.94 2.37 12.06
C CYS A 177 -4.23 1.00 12.13
N PRO A 178 -4.17 0.22 11.04
CA PRO A 178 -3.48 -1.07 11.01
C PRO A 178 -1.99 -0.96 11.33
N ASP A 179 -1.35 0.16 10.97
CA ASP A 179 0.10 0.37 11.17
C ASP A 179 0.47 0.81 12.60
N CYS A 180 -0.38 1.62 13.27
CA CYS A 180 -0.01 2.20 14.57
C CYS A 180 -1.09 2.12 15.65
N GLY A 181 -2.27 1.55 15.37
CA GLY A 181 -3.39 1.42 16.32
C GLY A 181 -4.07 2.75 16.69
N GLY A 182 -3.71 3.88 16.08
CA GLY A 182 -4.31 5.18 16.35
C GLY A 182 -5.69 5.34 15.69
N VAL A 183 -6.47 6.34 16.15
CA VAL A 183 -7.77 6.68 15.58
C VAL A 183 -7.63 7.06 14.11
N ILE A 184 -8.60 6.67 13.32
CA ILE A 184 -8.71 6.97 11.88
C ILE A 184 -9.78 8.06 11.66
N TRP A 185 -9.48 8.99 10.76
CA TRP A 185 -10.40 9.97 10.20
C TRP A 185 -10.71 9.61 8.75
N GLU A 186 -11.98 9.64 8.39
CA GLU A 186 -12.43 9.51 7.02
C GLU A 186 -12.43 10.88 6.34
N GLN A 187 -11.87 10.94 5.15
CA GLN A 187 -11.75 12.14 4.31
C GLN A 187 -12.34 11.83 2.95
N ALA A 188 -13.15 12.76 2.41
CA ALA A 188 -13.58 12.67 1.03
C ALA A 188 -12.41 13.03 0.09
N ASP A 189 -12.16 12.17 -0.87
CA ASP A 189 -11.18 12.38 -1.95
C ASP A 189 -11.90 12.16 -3.30
N GLY A 190 -12.73 13.14 -3.70
CA GLY A 190 -13.69 13.00 -4.79
C GLY A 190 -14.80 12.02 -4.43
N ASP A 191 -14.95 10.96 -5.21
CA ASP A 191 -15.86 9.83 -4.99
C ASP A 191 -15.23 8.69 -4.16
N LEU A 192 -13.93 8.83 -3.80
CA LEU A 192 -13.21 7.87 -2.97
C LEU A 192 -13.22 8.27 -1.50
N ALA A 193 -13.38 7.29 -0.62
CA ALA A 193 -13.12 7.44 0.81
C ALA A 193 -11.62 7.24 1.08
N ARG A 194 -11.02 8.16 1.82
CA ARG A 194 -9.64 8.08 2.27
C ARG A 194 -9.58 8.06 3.79
N PHE A 195 -8.84 7.14 4.33
CA PHE A 195 -8.68 6.92 5.76
C PHE A 195 -7.30 7.36 6.21
N ARG A 196 -7.23 8.25 7.23
CA ARG A 196 -5.94 8.77 7.71
C ARG A 196 -5.89 8.82 9.23
N CYS A 197 -4.80 8.34 9.83
CA CYS A 197 -4.58 8.49 11.26
C CYS A 197 -3.82 9.79 11.58
N HIS A 198 -3.79 10.19 12.86
CA HIS A 198 -3.11 11.42 13.30
C HIS A 198 -1.58 11.38 13.07
N VAL A 199 -0.95 10.20 13.06
CA VAL A 199 0.47 10.04 12.69
C VAL A 199 0.69 10.32 11.22
N GLY A 200 -0.36 10.10 10.38
CA GLY A 200 -0.38 10.38 8.97
C GLY A 200 -0.32 9.15 8.07
N HIS A 201 -0.42 7.91 8.59
CA HIS A 201 -0.68 6.76 7.75
C HIS A 201 -1.99 6.98 7.02
N SER A 202 -2.03 6.65 5.75
CA SER A 202 -3.17 6.91 4.87
C SER A 202 -3.49 5.67 4.06
N PHE A 203 -4.79 5.41 3.89
CA PHE A 203 -5.31 4.21 3.24
C PHE A 203 -6.51 4.57 2.38
N SER A 204 -6.68 3.86 1.28
CA SER A 204 -7.97 3.73 0.61
C SER A 204 -8.89 2.77 1.37
N ALA A 205 -10.15 2.64 0.94
CA ALA A 205 -11.08 1.68 1.53
C ALA A 205 -10.61 0.24 1.30
N GLU A 206 -10.14 -0.08 0.10
CA GLU A 206 -9.64 -1.39 -0.30
C GLU A 206 -8.38 -1.77 0.49
N SER A 207 -7.40 -0.87 0.54
CA SER A 207 -6.16 -1.09 1.31
C SER A 207 -6.42 -1.22 2.81
N MET A 208 -7.40 -0.48 3.36
CA MET A 208 -7.80 -0.59 4.76
C MET A 208 -8.40 -1.97 5.05
N LEU A 209 -9.29 -2.45 4.19
CA LEU A 209 -9.95 -3.74 4.34
C LEU A 209 -8.94 -4.89 4.29
N GLU A 210 -8.02 -4.87 3.34
CA GLU A 210 -6.98 -5.89 3.19
C GLU A 210 -6.06 -5.93 4.42
N LEU A 211 -5.56 -4.77 4.87
CA LEU A 211 -4.70 -4.68 6.05
C LEU A 211 -5.42 -5.06 7.35
N GLN A 212 -6.73 -4.86 7.44
CA GLN A 212 -7.51 -5.36 8.57
C GLN A 212 -7.63 -6.88 8.52
N SER A 213 -7.80 -7.48 7.35
CA SER A 213 -7.81 -8.93 7.17
C SER A 213 -6.49 -9.57 7.60
N ASP A 214 -5.36 -9.02 7.16
CA ASP A 214 -4.01 -9.44 7.59
C ASP A 214 -3.82 -9.33 9.11
N SER A 215 -4.36 -8.26 9.70
CA SER A 215 -4.29 -8.04 11.15
C SER A 215 -5.09 -9.10 11.93
N VAL A 216 -6.27 -9.48 11.43
CA VAL A 216 -7.09 -10.54 12.03
C VAL A 216 -6.36 -11.88 11.94
N GLU A 217 -5.82 -12.23 10.78
CA GLU A 217 -5.08 -13.47 10.60
C GLU A 217 -3.86 -13.53 11.55
N THR A 218 -3.07 -12.48 11.61
CA THR A 218 -1.91 -12.37 12.53
C THR A 218 -2.33 -12.53 14.01
N ALA A 219 -3.46 -11.94 14.41
CA ALA A 219 -3.98 -12.06 15.77
C ALA A 219 -4.42 -13.50 16.08
N LEU A 220 -5.07 -14.19 15.13
CA LEU A 220 -5.48 -15.58 15.26
C LEU A 220 -4.28 -16.53 15.38
N TRP A 221 -3.23 -16.36 14.57
CA TRP A 221 -1.99 -17.12 14.69
C TRP A 221 -1.31 -16.90 16.04
N THR A 222 -1.30 -15.65 16.52
CA THR A 222 -0.76 -15.32 17.83
C THR A 222 -1.56 -15.99 18.96
N ALA A 223 -2.89 -15.96 18.88
CA ALA A 223 -3.76 -16.61 19.85
C ALA A 223 -3.59 -18.13 19.86
N LEU A 224 -3.51 -18.75 18.67
CA LEU A 224 -3.27 -20.18 18.53
C LEU A 224 -1.96 -20.60 19.22
N ARG A 225 -0.85 -19.91 18.91
CA ARG A 225 0.44 -20.16 19.53
C ARG A 225 0.36 -20.10 21.07
N VAL A 226 -0.27 -19.05 21.62
CA VAL A 226 -0.38 -18.88 23.08
C VAL A 226 -1.22 -19.99 23.70
N LEU A 227 -2.29 -20.45 23.04
CA LEU A 227 -3.10 -21.59 23.54
C LEU A 227 -2.29 -22.89 23.52
N GLU A 228 -1.53 -23.17 22.49
CA GLU A 228 -0.68 -24.37 22.40
C GLU A 228 0.39 -24.38 23.50
N GLU A 229 1.11 -23.25 23.64
CA GLU A 229 2.14 -23.09 24.71
C GLU A 229 1.53 -23.30 26.11
N ARG A 230 0.31 -22.78 26.32
CA ARG A 230 -0.42 -22.92 27.59
C ARG A 230 -0.85 -24.37 27.85
N ALA A 231 -1.33 -25.08 26.82
CA ALA A 231 -1.68 -26.50 26.92
C ALA A 231 -0.46 -27.34 27.27
N ASP A 232 0.69 -27.08 26.65
CA ASP A 232 1.95 -27.77 26.91
C ASP A 232 2.46 -27.50 28.34
N LEU A 233 2.38 -26.24 28.78
CA LEU A 233 2.78 -25.91 30.17
C LEU A 233 1.90 -26.65 31.17
N LEU A 234 0.58 -26.72 30.95
CA LEU A 234 -0.36 -27.44 31.81
C LEU A 234 -0.04 -28.95 31.84
N ARG A 235 0.27 -29.59 30.72
CA ARG A 235 0.71 -30.99 30.64
C ARG A 235 2.00 -31.24 31.44
N ARG A 236 2.99 -30.34 31.31
CA ARG A 236 4.25 -30.42 32.10
C ARG A 236 4.00 -30.27 33.61
N LEU A 237 3.08 -29.39 34.00
CA LEU A 237 2.70 -29.23 35.40
C LEU A 237 1.98 -30.49 35.94
N ALA A 238 1.08 -31.09 35.16
CA ALA A 238 0.44 -32.36 35.47
C ALA A 238 1.47 -33.48 35.72
N GLY A 239 2.45 -33.65 34.82
CA GLY A 239 3.51 -34.63 34.96
C GLY A 239 4.34 -34.43 36.23
N ARG A 240 4.67 -33.19 36.60
CA ARG A 240 5.37 -32.87 37.84
C ARG A 240 4.54 -33.24 39.10
N GLN A 241 3.22 -33.03 39.08
CA GLN A 241 2.33 -33.40 40.18
C GLN A 241 2.16 -34.90 40.29
N HIS A 242 2.12 -35.63 39.17
CA HIS A 242 2.15 -37.09 39.16
C HIS A 242 3.43 -37.63 39.80
N GLY A 243 4.62 -37.10 39.45
CA GLY A 243 5.90 -37.48 40.07
C GLY A 243 5.97 -37.22 41.58
N ARG A 244 5.11 -36.31 42.08
CA ARG A 244 4.98 -36.00 43.54
C ARG A 244 3.86 -36.79 44.23
N GLY A 245 3.14 -37.64 43.56
CA GLY A 245 2.02 -38.42 44.06
C GLY A 245 0.69 -37.63 44.22
N ASN A 246 0.63 -36.38 43.76
CA ASN A 246 -0.53 -35.48 43.90
C ASN A 246 -1.56 -35.70 42.76
N LYS A 247 -2.24 -36.87 42.78
CA LYS A 247 -3.17 -37.27 41.68
C LYS A 247 -4.29 -36.27 41.40
N LEU A 248 -4.91 -35.69 42.46
CA LEU A 248 -5.99 -34.70 42.30
C LEU A 248 -5.52 -33.43 41.58
N SER A 249 -4.36 -32.89 41.95
CA SER A 249 -3.78 -31.72 41.28
C SER A 249 -3.35 -32.05 39.85
N ALA A 250 -2.77 -33.22 39.62
CA ALA A 250 -2.40 -33.66 38.28
C ALA A 250 -3.63 -33.74 37.33
N GLY A 251 -4.71 -34.40 37.78
CA GLY A 251 -5.96 -34.51 37.02
C GLY A 251 -6.64 -33.17 36.74
N ASN A 252 -6.50 -32.20 37.64
CA ASN A 252 -6.98 -30.83 37.38
C ASN A 252 -6.16 -30.14 36.25
N PHE A 253 -4.84 -30.28 36.26
CA PHE A 253 -4.01 -29.72 35.19
C PHE A 253 -4.27 -30.40 33.83
N GLU A 254 -4.46 -31.72 33.82
CA GLU A 254 -4.81 -32.49 32.59
C GLU A 254 -6.12 -32.03 31.97
N ARG A 255 -7.18 -31.90 32.79
CA ARG A 255 -8.48 -31.40 32.30
C ARG A 255 -8.35 -30.00 31.69
N ARG A 256 -7.66 -29.09 32.39
CA ARG A 256 -7.42 -27.73 31.88
C ARG A 256 -6.56 -27.73 30.61
N ALA A 257 -5.61 -28.63 30.49
CA ALA A 257 -4.81 -28.78 29.28
C ALA A 257 -5.69 -29.24 28.08
N ALA A 258 -6.60 -30.18 28.31
CA ALA A 258 -7.56 -30.62 27.28
C ALA A 258 -8.46 -29.46 26.84
N GLU A 259 -9.09 -28.75 27.80
CA GLU A 259 -9.95 -27.59 27.48
C GLU A 259 -9.24 -26.50 26.65
N VAL A 260 -7.94 -26.26 26.93
CA VAL A 260 -7.14 -25.28 26.16
C VAL A 260 -6.77 -25.83 24.78
N ALA A 261 -6.45 -27.11 24.68
CA ALA A 261 -6.16 -27.77 23.42
C ALA A 261 -7.37 -27.80 22.47
N ASP A 262 -8.58 -28.03 23.01
CA ASP A 262 -9.83 -27.97 22.22
C ASP A 262 -10.06 -26.56 21.63
N ARG A 263 -9.78 -25.52 22.40
CA ARG A 263 -9.85 -24.13 21.91
C ARG A 263 -8.81 -23.84 20.82
N ALA A 264 -7.60 -24.38 20.96
CA ALA A 264 -6.56 -24.25 19.94
C ALA A 264 -6.99 -24.93 18.63
N GLU A 265 -7.62 -26.10 18.70
CA GLU A 265 -8.11 -26.81 17.53
C GLU A 265 -9.23 -26.08 16.79
N ILE A 266 -10.15 -25.43 17.53
CA ILE A 266 -11.19 -24.57 16.92
C ILE A 266 -10.54 -23.43 16.13
N LEU A 267 -9.52 -22.75 16.69
CA LEU A 267 -8.80 -21.68 16.00
C LEU A 267 -8.04 -22.19 14.78
N ARG A 268 -7.35 -23.32 14.89
CA ARG A 268 -6.65 -23.94 13.76
C ARG A 268 -7.62 -24.24 12.62
N SER A 269 -8.75 -24.88 12.93
CA SER A 269 -9.78 -25.17 11.94
C SER A 269 -10.39 -23.93 11.30
N ALA A 270 -10.43 -22.79 12.00
CA ALA A 270 -10.89 -21.52 11.45
C ALA A 270 -9.86 -20.93 10.48
N LEU A 271 -8.57 -20.96 10.83
CA LEU A 271 -7.47 -20.50 9.99
C LEU A 271 -7.35 -21.32 8.70
N ASP A 272 -7.44 -22.66 8.80
CA ASP A 272 -7.38 -23.56 7.64
C ASP A 272 -8.51 -23.29 6.63
N ARG A 273 -9.72 -22.99 7.13
CA ARG A 273 -10.86 -22.62 6.28
C ARG A 273 -10.72 -21.22 5.68
N GLY A 274 -10.14 -20.27 6.40
CA GLY A 274 -9.89 -18.93 5.90
C GLY A 274 -8.88 -18.91 4.76
N GLY A 275 -7.80 -19.71 4.85
CA GLY A 275 -6.82 -19.87 3.78
C GLY A 275 -7.41 -20.50 2.50
N ALA A 276 -8.26 -21.49 2.63
CA ALA A 276 -8.92 -22.12 1.47
C ALA A 276 -9.88 -21.18 0.71
N ALA A 277 -10.59 -20.29 1.43
CA ALA A 277 -11.48 -19.30 0.80
C ALA A 277 -10.71 -18.21 0.05
N ALA A 278 -9.51 -17.84 0.51
CA ALA A 278 -8.66 -16.86 -0.17
C ALA A 278 -8.06 -17.41 -1.47
N ASP A 279 -7.78 -18.69 -1.54
CA ASP A 279 -7.28 -19.37 -2.75
C ASP A 279 -8.36 -19.57 -3.80
N GLU A 280 -9.62 -19.81 -3.42
CA GLU A 280 -10.74 -19.94 -4.36
C GLU A 280 -11.10 -18.60 -5.05
N VAL A 281 -10.96 -17.47 -4.38
CA VAL A 281 -11.20 -16.13 -4.97
C VAL A 281 -10.12 -15.76 -5.98
N LYS A 282 -8.89 -16.30 -5.87
CA LYS A 282 -7.80 -16.09 -6.83
C LYS A 282 -7.89 -16.93 -8.09
N LEU A 283 -8.77 -17.92 -8.15
CA LEU A 283 -8.90 -18.90 -9.25
C LEU A 283 -10.16 -18.75 -10.12
N THR A 284 -11.00 -17.74 -9.88
CA THR A 284 -12.15 -17.44 -10.75
C THR A 284 -11.71 -16.45 -11.83
N PRO A 285 -11.76 -16.84 -13.14
CA PRO A 285 -11.27 -16.06 -14.27
C PRO A 285 -12.10 -14.80 -14.55
#